data_56d82f6dad58870010915ad0fe4fb48f
#
_entry.id   56d82f6dad58870010915ad0fe4fb48f
#
_cell.length_a   1.000
_cell.length_b   1.000
_cell.length_c   1.000
_cell.angle_alpha   90.00
_cell.angle_beta   90.00
_cell.angle_gamma   90.00
#
_symmetry.space_group_name_H-M   'P 1'
#
loop_
_entity.id
_entity.type
_entity.pdbx_description
1 polymer ?
#
loop_
_entity_poly.entity_id
_entity_poly.type
_entity_poly.pdbx_seq_one_letter_code
_entity_poly.pdbx_strand_id
1 'polypeptide(L)'
;MGPLIVISGISGVGKTTFARLLADRLGMPASLEQLQERPFHQLAAEGSGSMLANQFDFLLYRAEQERAIRSAHAGGVVDGGLEMDFHLFTRFFYQRGLLRPAEYALCQQFYRFTRSLLPPPEVIIHLDAPLQVVASRFIHRSREAEVTRLSDLSAQHELLQAWLVAQPDGKVLYLSTGEEDTTYAQAVEKAFSFIRERLPI
;
A
#
# COMPACT_ATOMS: atom_id res chain seq x y z
N MET A 1 -1.92 -17.72 12.16
CA MET A 1 -1.26 -16.49 11.68
C MET A 1 -2.03 -15.31 12.26
N GLY A 2 -1.31 -14.26 12.70
CA GLY A 2 -1.94 -13.04 13.17
C GLY A 2 -2.66 -12.27 12.05
N PRO A 3 -3.65 -11.43 12.38
CA PRO A 3 -4.39 -10.64 11.40
C PRO A 3 -3.53 -9.55 10.75
N LEU A 4 -3.81 -9.27 9.48
CA LEU A 4 -3.16 -8.21 8.71
C LEU A 4 -4.16 -7.09 8.40
N ILE A 5 -3.78 -5.89 8.79
CA ILE A 5 -4.51 -4.66 8.49
C ILE A 5 -3.68 -3.87 7.48
N VAL A 6 -4.23 -3.62 6.29
CA VAL A 6 -3.56 -2.88 5.21
C VAL A 6 -4.10 -1.45 5.14
N ILE A 7 -3.19 -0.47 5.14
CA ILE A 7 -3.54 0.92 4.85
C ILE A 7 -3.31 1.16 3.36
N SER A 8 -4.37 1.44 2.62
CA SER A 8 -4.35 1.70 1.19
C SER A 8 -4.60 3.16 0.85
N GLY A 9 -4.19 3.58 -0.33
CA GLY A 9 -4.35 4.94 -0.84
C GLY A 9 -3.19 5.31 -1.77
N ILE A 10 -3.38 6.31 -2.62
CA ILE A 10 -2.35 6.75 -3.57
C ILE A 10 -1.15 7.40 -2.86
N SER A 11 -0.05 7.57 -3.59
CA SER A 11 1.14 8.26 -3.06
C SER A 11 0.81 9.68 -2.60
N GLY A 12 1.26 10.06 -1.39
CA GLY A 12 1.00 11.41 -0.83
C GLY A 12 -0.28 11.54 0.02
N VAL A 13 -1.17 10.52 0.08
CA VAL A 13 -2.43 10.61 0.84
C VAL A 13 -2.25 10.58 2.37
N GLY A 14 -1.07 10.17 2.89
CA GLY A 14 -0.77 10.15 4.33
C GLY A 14 -0.75 8.76 4.98
N LYS A 15 -0.67 7.68 4.19
CA LYS A 15 -0.68 6.28 4.68
C LYS A 15 0.30 6.01 5.82
N THR A 16 1.55 6.41 5.68
CA THR A 16 2.62 6.13 6.66
C THR A 16 2.34 6.74 8.02
N THR A 17 1.87 7.99 8.05
CA THR A 17 1.48 8.66 9.29
C THR A 17 0.28 7.98 9.92
N PHE A 18 -0.74 7.70 9.14
CA PHE A 18 -1.95 7.04 9.63
C PHE A 18 -1.67 5.62 10.13
N ALA A 19 -0.86 4.83 9.39
CA ALA A 19 -0.50 3.46 9.80
C ALA A 19 0.20 3.43 11.16
N ARG A 20 1.10 4.39 11.42
CA ARG A 20 1.78 4.51 12.71
C ARG A 20 0.79 4.82 13.83
N LEU A 21 -0.03 5.86 13.65
CA LEU A 21 -1.01 6.27 14.66
C LEU A 21 -2.03 5.16 14.96
N LEU A 22 -2.50 4.45 13.93
CA LEU A 22 -3.44 3.34 14.11
C LEU A 22 -2.78 2.15 14.82
N ALA A 23 -1.54 1.82 14.47
CA ALA A 23 -0.79 0.75 15.13
C ALA A 23 -0.56 1.05 16.62
N ASP A 24 -0.16 2.28 16.95
CA ASP A 24 -0.01 2.75 18.32
C ASP A 24 -1.35 2.64 19.09
N ARG A 25 -2.44 3.05 18.46
CA ARG A 25 -3.79 2.99 19.04
C ARG A 25 -4.28 1.55 19.29
N LEU A 26 -3.89 0.62 18.42
CA LEU A 26 -4.22 -0.81 18.53
C LEU A 26 -3.28 -1.58 19.47
N GLY A 27 -2.12 -1.02 19.83
CA GLY A 27 -1.04 -1.74 20.50
C GLY A 27 -0.42 -2.85 19.64
N MET A 28 -0.40 -2.66 18.31
CA MET A 28 0.08 -3.62 17.32
C MET A 28 1.37 -3.13 16.64
N PRO A 29 2.23 -4.03 16.13
CA PRO A 29 3.37 -3.62 15.32
C PRO A 29 2.92 -2.98 14.00
N ALA A 30 3.68 -1.97 13.54
CA ALA A 30 3.54 -1.38 12.22
C ALA A 30 4.70 -1.79 11.31
N SER A 31 4.40 -2.19 10.09
CA SER A 31 5.40 -2.32 9.03
C SER A 31 5.24 -1.17 8.03
N LEU A 32 6.18 -0.24 8.09
CA LEU A 32 6.19 0.96 7.28
C LEU A 32 7.04 0.76 6.02
N GLU A 33 6.77 1.56 5.00
CA GLU A 33 7.53 1.53 3.75
C GLU A 33 8.96 2.03 3.98
N GLN A 34 9.97 1.25 3.55
CA GLN A 34 11.39 1.59 3.59
C GLN A 34 11.94 1.67 2.16
N LEU A 35 11.98 2.88 1.60
CA LEU A 35 12.45 3.11 0.22
C LEU A 35 13.98 3.29 0.13
N GLN A 36 14.63 3.76 1.19
CA GLN A 36 16.04 4.19 1.18
C GLN A 36 17.05 3.05 0.94
N GLU A 37 16.65 1.80 1.11
CA GLU A 37 17.51 0.63 0.96
C GLU A 37 17.17 -0.22 -0.27
N ARG A 38 16.54 0.39 -1.29
CA ARG A 38 16.07 -0.33 -2.50
C ARG A 38 16.93 0.05 -3.72
N PRO A 39 18.03 -0.67 -4.01
CA PRO A 39 18.92 -0.31 -5.12
C PRO A 39 18.23 -0.38 -6.48
N PHE A 40 17.32 -1.33 -6.70
CA PHE A 40 16.57 -1.41 -7.95
C PHE A 40 15.58 -0.26 -8.12
N HIS A 41 15.06 0.31 -7.02
CA HIS A 41 14.20 1.49 -7.05
C HIS A 41 14.97 2.72 -7.51
N GLN A 42 16.18 2.92 -6.98
CA GLN A 42 17.06 4.01 -7.39
C GLN A 42 17.43 3.89 -8.87
N LEU A 43 17.90 2.70 -9.31
CA LEU A 43 18.22 2.44 -10.72
C LEU A 43 17.02 2.67 -11.66
N ALA A 44 15.81 2.28 -11.24
CA ALA A 44 14.61 2.50 -12.03
C ALA A 44 14.24 3.99 -12.12
N ALA A 45 14.39 4.76 -11.03
CA ALA A 45 14.16 6.20 -11.00
C ALA A 45 15.15 6.96 -11.90
N GLU A 46 16.40 6.52 -11.97
CA GLU A 46 17.44 7.04 -12.85
C GLU A 46 17.26 6.64 -14.33
N GLY A 47 16.31 5.74 -14.62
CA GLY A 47 16.08 5.21 -15.97
C GLY A 47 17.14 4.21 -16.46
N SER A 48 18.03 3.76 -15.58
CA SER A 48 19.14 2.84 -15.90
C SER A 48 18.86 1.39 -15.51
N GLY A 49 17.80 1.14 -14.73
CA GLY A 49 17.45 -0.18 -14.21
C GLY A 49 16.24 -0.82 -14.89
N SER A 50 16.12 -2.14 -14.72
CA SER A 50 14.94 -2.89 -15.15
C SER A 50 13.75 -2.63 -14.24
N MET A 51 12.63 -2.21 -14.80
CA MET A 51 11.38 -2.07 -14.05
C MET A 51 10.90 -3.41 -13.48
N LEU A 52 11.17 -4.52 -14.15
CA LEU A 52 10.90 -5.86 -13.60
C LEU A 52 11.69 -6.11 -12.32
N ALA A 53 12.99 -5.80 -12.30
CA ALA A 53 13.81 -6.00 -11.10
C ALA A 53 13.30 -5.14 -9.93
N ASN A 54 12.98 -3.86 -10.20
CA ASN A 54 12.36 -2.98 -9.21
C ASN A 54 11.05 -3.55 -8.67
N GLN A 55 10.15 -3.95 -9.56
CA GLN A 55 8.82 -4.41 -9.14
C GLN A 55 8.88 -5.75 -8.41
N PHE A 56 9.77 -6.66 -8.85
CA PHE A 56 9.93 -7.95 -8.20
C PHE A 56 10.57 -7.83 -6.82
N ASP A 57 11.54 -6.91 -6.65
CA ASP A 57 12.13 -6.58 -5.36
C ASP A 57 11.07 -6.05 -4.36
N PHE A 58 10.17 -5.16 -4.81
CA PHE A 58 9.06 -4.69 -3.98
C PHE A 58 8.08 -5.82 -3.62
N LEU A 59 7.65 -6.63 -4.58
CA LEU A 59 6.73 -7.73 -4.30
C LEU A 59 7.31 -8.74 -3.29
N LEU A 60 8.59 -9.06 -3.42
CA LEU A 60 9.30 -9.95 -2.48
C LEU A 60 9.38 -9.31 -1.08
N TYR A 61 9.81 -8.07 -1.00
CA TYR A 61 9.88 -7.32 0.25
C TYR A 61 8.52 -7.26 0.97
N ARG A 62 7.44 -6.99 0.25
CA ARG A 62 6.09 -6.95 0.83
C ARG A 62 5.63 -8.33 1.31
N ALA A 63 5.98 -9.39 0.58
CA ALA A 63 5.69 -10.76 1.03
C ALA A 63 6.43 -11.10 2.32
N GLU A 64 7.70 -10.69 2.44
CA GLU A 64 8.50 -10.86 3.66
C GLU A 64 7.95 -10.05 4.84
N GLN A 65 7.58 -8.78 4.61
CA GLN A 65 6.92 -7.94 5.61
C GLN A 65 5.63 -8.58 6.12
N GLU A 66 4.78 -9.03 5.21
CA GLU A 66 3.50 -9.67 5.56
C GLU A 66 3.74 -10.96 6.36
N ARG A 67 4.68 -11.79 5.92
CA ARG A 67 5.05 -13.02 6.64
C ARG A 67 5.54 -12.72 8.05
N ALA A 68 6.38 -11.71 8.23
CA ALA A 68 6.89 -11.29 9.53
C ALA A 68 5.77 -10.80 10.46
N ILE A 69 4.89 -9.93 9.96
CA ILE A 69 3.71 -9.43 10.69
C ILE A 69 2.78 -10.57 11.11
N ARG A 70 2.47 -11.49 10.19
CA ARG A 70 1.58 -12.62 10.46
C ARG A 70 2.19 -13.68 11.37
N SER A 71 3.51 -13.72 11.52
CA SER A 71 4.15 -14.61 12.47
C SER A 71 3.95 -14.16 13.93
N ALA A 72 3.71 -12.88 14.17
CA ALA A 72 3.30 -12.36 15.46
C ALA A 72 1.82 -12.73 15.72
N HIS A 73 1.52 -13.23 16.92
CA HIS A 73 0.14 -13.65 17.28
C HIS A 73 -0.86 -12.47 17.19
N ALA A 74 -0.41 -11.29 17.59
CA ALA A 74 -1.21 -10.05 17.51
C ALA A 74 -1.46 -9.57 16.07
N GLY A 75 -0.70 -10.06 15.06
CA GLY A 75 -0.75 -9.49 13.72
C GLY A 75 -0.14 -8.10 13.64
N GLY A 76 -0.64 -7.24 12.74
CA GLY A 76 -0.16 -5.85 12.66
C GLY A 76 -0.73 -5.03 11.52
N VAL A 77 -0.26 -3.78 11.44
CA VAL A 77 -0.64 -2.78 10.45
C VAL A 77 0.47 -2.63 9.42
N VAL A 78 0.11 -2.63 8.13
CA VAL A 78 1.07 -2.48 7.02
C VAL A 78 0.72 -1.26 6.17
N ASP A 79 1.70 -0.40 5.92
CA ASP A 79 1.60 0.72 4.99
C ASP A 79 1.74 0.20 3.55
N GLY A 80 0.63 0.15 2.81
CA GLY A 80 0.55 -0.32 1.43
C GLY A 80 0.45 -1.83 1.29
N GLY A 81 1.55 -2.54 1.47
CA GLY A 81 1.60 -4.00 1.44
C GLY A 81 1.54 -4.61 0.04
N LEU A 82 1.56 -5.95 -0.01
CA LEU A 82 1.64 -6.75 -1.23
C LEU A 82 0.47 -6.48 -2.19
N GLU A 83 -0.74 -6.25 -1.65
CA GLU A 83 -1.93 -5.95 -2.45
C GLU A 83 -1.75 -4.67 -3.27
N MET A 84 -1.26 -3.61 -2.62
CA MET A 84 -1.00 -2.32 -3.28
C MET A 84 0.09 -2.46 -4.35
N ASP A 85 1.20 -3.13 -4.02
CA ASP A 85 2.30 -3.28 -4.97
C ASP A 85 1.90 -4.10 -6.21
N PHE A 86 1.03 -5.08 -6.05
CA PHE A 86 0.54 -5.84 -7.20
C PHE A 86 -0.63 -5.13 -7.92
N HIS A 87 -1.71 -4.79 -7.22
CA HIS A 87 -2.95 -4.31 -7.85
C HIS A 87 -2.86 -2.87 -8.33
N LEU A 88 -1.99 -2.05 -7.75
CA LEU A 88 -1.74 -0.68 -8.17
C LEU A 88 -0.45 -0.60 -9.00
N PHE A 89 0.74 -0.74 -8.38
CA PHE A 89 2.00 -0.40 -9.03
C PHE A 89 2.39 -1.36 -10.17
N THR A 90 2.28 -2.68 -9.98
CA THR A 90 2.58 -3.65 -11.05
C THR A 90 1.67 -3.44 -12.26
N ARG A 91 0.37 -3.24 -12.03
CA ARG A 91 -0.60 -2.96 -13.09
C ARG A 91 -0.34 -1.63 -13.78
N PHE A 92 -0.05 -0.59 -13.00
CA PHE A 92 0.27 0.73 -13.52
C PHE A 92 1.50 0.70 -14.43
N PHE A 93 2.59 0.07 -13.99
CA PHE A 93 3.80 -0.05 -14.81
C PHE A 93 3.58 -0.88 -16.09
N TYR A 94 2.75 -1.91 -16.01
CA TYR A 94 2.34 -2.66 -17.21
C TYR A 94 1.53 -1.80 -18.17
N GLN A 95 0.52 -1.05 -17.71
CA GLN A 95 -0.28 -0.15 -18.55
C GLN A 95 0.55 0.97 -19.20
N ARG A 96 1.61 1.41 -18.52
CA ARG A 96 2.57 2.40 -19.03
C ARG A 96 3.62 1.80 -20.00
N GLY A 97 3.56 0.51 -20.28
CA GLY A 97 4.53 -0.19 -21.13
C GLY A 97 5.92 -0.34 -20.52
N LEU A 98 6.06 -0.10 -19.20
CA LEU A 98 7.33 -0.25 -18.47
C LEU A 98 7.59 -1.69 -18.07
N LEU A 99 6.57 -2.54 -18.06
CA LEU A 99 6.67 -4.00 -17.97
C LEU A 99 6.14 -4.62 -19.27
N ARG A 100 6.92 -5.53 -19.84
CA ARG A 100 6.48 -6.34 -20.99
C ARG A 100 5.43 -7.38 -20.53
N PRO A 101 4.60 -7.93 -21.44
CA PRO A 101 3.58 -8.92 -21.07
C PRO A 101 4.13 -10.11 -20.27
N ALA A 102 5.30 -10.66 -20.65
CA ALA A 102 5.94 -11.77 -19.94
C ALA A 102 6.43 -11.37 -18.53
N GLU A 103 6.90 -10.14 -18.36
CA GLU A 103 7.35 -9.60 -17.07
C GLU A 103 6.16 -9.38 -16.13
N TYR A 104 5.06 -8.83 -16.64
CA TYR A 104 3.82 -8.72 -15.90
C TYR A 104 3.27 -10.09 -15.47
N ALA A 105 3.30 -11.07 -16.39
CA ALA A 105 2.89 -12.45 -16.09
C ALA A 105 3.74 -13.09 -14.98
N LEU A 106 5.05 -12.82 -14.95
CA LEU A 106 5.94 -13.28 -13.88
C LEU A 106 5.57 -12.66 -12.52
N CYS A 107 5.34 -11.35 -12.48
CA CYS A 107 4.86 -10.67 -11.25
C CYS A 107 3.52 -11.25 -10.78
N GLN A 108 2.60 -11.53 -11.72
CA GLN A 108 1.30 -12.15 -11.42
C GLN A 108 1.46 -13.57 -10.86
N GLN A 109 2.37 -14.35 -11.41
CA GLN A 109 2.67 -15.70 -10.92
C GLN A 109 3.23 -15.66 -9.49
N PHE A 110 4.17 -14.76 -9.22
CA PHE A 110 4.71 -14.56 -7.89
C PHE A 110 3.64 -14.15 -6.89
N TYR A 111 2.80 -13.17 -7.24
CA TYR A 111 1.69 -12.73 -6.40
C TYR A 111 0.74 -13.89 -6.06
N ARG A 112 0.30 -14.67 -7.06
CA ARG A 112 -0.58 -15.83 -6.86
C ARG A 112 0.09 -16.90 -5.98
N PHE A 113 1.36 -17.17 -6.20
CA PHE A 113 2.13 -18.10 -5.36
C PHE A 113 2.17 -17.63 -3.92
N THR A 114 2.47 -16.35 -3.68
CA THR A 114 2.47 -15.79 -2.33
C THR A 114 1.09 -15.88 -1.67
N ARG A 115 0.01 -15.60 -2.42
CA ARG A 115 -1.37 -15.73 -1.91
C ARG A 115 -1.80 -17.19 -1.64
N SER A 116 -1.14 -18.17 -2.22
CA SER A 116 -1.35 -19.58 -1.84
C SER A 116 -0.72 -19.95 -0.50
N LEU A 117 0.25 -19.16 -0.03
CA LEU A 117 0.96 -19.36 1.25
C LEU A 117 0.45 -18.43 2.37
N LEU A 118 0.05 -17.22 2.02
CA LEU A 118 -0.41 -16.18 2.92
C LEU A 118 -1.84 -15.79 2.57
N PRO A 119 -2.80 -15.82 3.52
CA PRO A 119 -4.17 -15.38 3.23
C PRO A 119 -4.20 -13.90 2.87
N PRO A 120 -5.23 -13.42 2.14
CA PRO A 120 -5.39 -12.00 1.89
C PRO A 120 -5.63 -11.24 3.20
N PRO A 121 -5.36 -9.91 3.25
CA PRO A 121 -5.55 -9.11 4.45
C PRO A 121 -6.98 -9.24 4.98
N GLU A 122 -7.13 -9.24 6.29
CA GLU A 122 -8.42 -9.32 6.96
C GLU A 122 -9.20 -8.01 6.88
N VAL A 123 -8.48 -6.87 6.98
CA VAL A 123 -9.05 -5.52 6.94
C VAL A 123 -8.22 -4.63 6.02
N ILE A 124 -8.91 -3.79 5.24
CA ILE A 124 -8.32 -2.74 4.42
C ILE A 124 -8.88 -1.40 4.88
N ILE A 125 -8.01 -0.48 5.27
CA ILE A 125 -8.38 0.92 5.53
C ILE A 125 -7.93 1.74 4.34
N HIS A 126 -8.88 2.26 3.58
CA HIS A 126 -8.59 3.09 2.42
C HIS A 126 -8.64 4.57 2.80
N LEU A 127 -7.50 5.25 2.62
CA LEU A 127 -7.41 6.70 2.77
C LEU A 127 -7.62 7.36 1.42
N ASP A 128 -8.57 8.27 1.36
CA ASP A 128 -8.87 9.08 0.19
C ASP A 128 -8.76 10.57 0.52
N ALA A 129 -8.37 11.37 -0.46
CA ALA A 129 -8.34 12.82 -0.39
C ALA A 129 -8.50 13.41 -1.80
N PRO A 130 -9.02 14.64 -1.93
CA PRO A 130 -9.05 15.33 -3.22
C PRO A 130 -7.68 15.34 -3.88
N LEU A 131 -7.62 15.02 -5.19
CA LEU A 131 -6.36 14.91 -5.92
C LEU A 131 -5.47 16.16 -5.79
N GLN A 132 -6.08 17.35 -5.67
CA GLN A 132 -5.36 18.60 -5.44
C GLN A 132 -4.59 18.60 -4.11
N VAL A 133 -5.20 18.08 -3.05
CA VAL A 133 -4.57 17.95 -1.72
C VAL A 133 -3.43 16.95 -1.77
N VAL A 134 -3.66 15.80 -2.42
CA VAL A 134 -2.63 14.77 -2.61
C VAL A 134 -1.46 15.30 -3.44
N ALA A 135 -1.75 16.03 -4.52
CA ALA A 135 -0.75 16.64 -5.38
C ALA A 135 0.13 17.63 -4.62
N SER A 136 -0.47 18.50 -3.80
CA SER A 136 0.27 19.42 -2.94
C SER A 136 1.19 18.68 -1.97
N ARG A 137 0.67 17.66 -1.27
CA ARG A 137 1.45 16.82 -0.35
C ARG A 137 2.57 16.05 -1.05
N PHE A 138 2.30 15.57 -2.27
CA PHE A 138 3.27 14.85 -3.10
C PHE A 138 4.47 15.74 -3.45
N ILE A 139 4.22 16.98 -3.88
CA ILE A 139 5.26 17.97 -4.21
C ILE A 139 6.10 18.32 -2.96
N HIS A 140 5.46 18.58 -1.82
CA HIS A 140 6.17 18.96 -0.59
C HIS A 140 7.01 17.83 0.01
N ARG A 141 6.71 16.56 -0.32
CA ARG A 141 7.43 15.40 0.20
C ARG A 141 8.84 15.25 -0.38
N SER A 142 9.12 15.79 -1.57
CA SER A 142 10.43 15.84 -2.27
C SER A 142 11.30 14.59 -2.06
N ARG A 143 10.83 13.40 -2.48
CA ARG A 143 11.66 12.18 -2.44
C ARG A 143 12.67 12.21 -3.58
N GLU A 144 13.96 11.96 -3.29
CA GLU A 144 15.04 11.96 -4.29
C GLU A 144 14.87 10.88 -5.37
N ALA A 145 14.31 9.72 -5.01
CA ALA A 145 14.01 8.64 -5.94
C ALA A 145 12.48 8.41 -6.01
N GLU A 146 11.82 9.04 -6.98
CA GLU A 146 10.40 8.86 -7.23
C GLU A 146 10.19 8.32 -8.65
N VAL A 147 9.72 7.08 -8.78
CA VAL A 147 9.40 6.45 -10.08
C VAL A 147 8.06 6.95 -10.61
N THR A 148 7.15 7.36 -9.73
CA THR A 148 5.84 7.90 -10.08
C THR A 148 5.88 9.42 -10.21
N ARG A 149 5.10 9.95 -11.15
CA ARG A 149 4.99 11.39 -11.43
C ARG A 149 3.65 11.92 -10.96
N LEU A 150 3.56 13.23 -10.79
CA LEU A 150 2.31 13.91 -10.46
C LEU A 150 1.18 13.58 -11.47
N SER A 151 1.51 13.49 -12.76
CA SER A 151 0.59 13.11 -13.84
C SER A 151 0.03 11.68 -13.72
N ASP A 152 0.63 10.84 -12.89
CA ASP A 152 0.26 9.44 -12.76
C ASP A 152 -0.82 9.21 -11.67
N LEU A 153 -1.06 10.21 -10.82
CA LEU A 153 -1.96 10.09 -9.67
C LEU A 153 -3.40 9.71 -10.04
N SER A 154 -3.93 10.27 -11.15
CA SER A 154 -5.28 9.92 -11.62
C SER A 154 -5.38 8.45 -12.03
N ALA A 155 -4.43 7.96 -12.84
CA ALA A 155 -4.40 6.58 -13.28
C ALA A 155 -4.19 5.61 -12.10
N GLN A 156 -3.36 5.99 -11.14
CA GLN A 156 -3.18 5.22 -9.91
C GLN A 156 -4.47 5.18 -9.08
N HIS A 157 -5.18 6.29 -8.96
CA HIS A 157 -6.46 6.34 -8.25
C HIS A 157 -7.50 5.41 -8.90
N GLU A 158 -7.64 5.44 -10.23
CA GLU A 158 -8.56 4.57 -10.97
C GLU A 158 -8.26 3.08 -10.76
N LEU A 159 -6.99 2.68 -10.85
CA LEU A 159 -6.57 1.30 -10.61
C LEU A 159 -6.85 0.84 -9.18
N LEU A 160 -6.61 1.73 -8.23
CA LEU A 160 -6.87 1.45 -6.82
C LEU A 160 -8.36 1.30 -6.53
N GLN A 161 -9.20 2.19 -7.06
CA GLN A 161 -10.65 2.11 -6.93
C GLN A 161 -11.21 0.81 -7.55
N ALA A 162 -10.74 0.44 -8.74
CA ALA A 162 -11.16 -0.81 -9.40
C ALA A 162 -10.83 -2.05 -8.55
N TRP A 163 -9.68 -2.05 -7.85
CA TRP A 163 -9.32 -3.13 -6.94
C TRP A 163 -10.17 -3.12 -5.66
N LEU A 164 -10.43 -1.95 -5.07
CA LEU A 164 -11.20 -1.82 -3.84
C LEU A 164 -12.67 -2.25 -4.02
N VAL A 165 -13.28 -1.87 -5.14
CA VAL A 165 -14.66 -2.29 -5.47
C VAL A 165 -14.80 -3.81 -5.61
N ALA A 166 -13.73 -4.50 -6.00
CA ALA A 166 -13.72 -5.96 -6.11
C ALA A 166 -13.51 -6.68 -4.77
N GLN A 167 -13.33 -5.94 -3.64
CA GLN A 167 -13.20 -6.58 -2.33
C GLN A 167 -14.55 -7.02 -1.78
N PRO A 168 -14.58 -8.07 -0.94
CA PRO A 168 -15.82 -8.50 -0.25
C PRO A 168 -16.43 -7.37 0.59
N ASP A 169 -17.74 -7.37 0.69
CA ASP A 169 -18.48 -6.43 1.52
C ASP A 169 -17.99 -6.43 2.98
N GLY A 170 -17.86 -5.24 3.56
CA GLY A 170 -17.43 -5.05 4.95
C GLY A 170 -15.93 -5.24 5.20
N LYS A 171 -15.13 -5.56 4.16
CA LYS A 171 -13.68 -5.70 4.29
C LYS A 171 -12.94 -4.36 4.24
N VAL A 172 -13.50 -3.37 3.56
CA VAL A 172 -12.88 -2.06 3.33
C VAL A 172 -13.59 -0.99 4.14
N LEU A 173 -12.81 -0.20 4.89
CA LEU A 173 -13.27 1.07 5.47
C LEU A 173 -12.70 2.21 4.64
N TYR A 174 -13.56 3.09 4.14
CA TYR A 174 -13.19 4.31 3.41
C TYR A 174 -13.12 5.49 4.36
N LEU A 175 -11.99 6.19 4.39
CA LEU A 175 -11.76 7.36 5.23
C LEU A 175 -11.28 8.54 4.38
N SER A 176 -11.96 9.68 4.49
CA SER A 176 -11.49 10.93 3.90
C SER A 176 -10.41 11.56 4.79
N THR A 177 -9.28 11.93 4.17
CA THR A 177 -8.13 12.59 4.83
C THR A 177 -7.82 13.96 4.20
N GLY A 178 -8.79 14.52 3.46
CA GLY A 178 -8.65 15.78 2.72
C GLY A 178 -8.83 17.03 3.57
N GLU A 179 -9.46 16.94 4.72
CA GLU A 179 -9.66 18.04 5.66
C GLU A 179 -8.39 18.34 6.46
N GLU A 180 -8.29 19.55 7.02
CA GLU A 180 -7.10 20.05 7.71
C GLU A 180 -6.72 19.33 9.02
N ASP A 181 -7.44 18.27 9.41
CA ASP A 181 -7.08 17.46 10.59
C ASP A 181 -5.82 16.63 10.32
N THR A 182 -4.68 17.26 10.49
CA THR A 182 -3.36 16.62 10.42
C THR A 182 -3.12 15.60 11.54
N THR A 183 -3.98 15.56 12.55
CA THR A 183 -3.87 14.64 13.69
C THR A 183 -4.46 13.28 13.40
N TYR A 184 -5.30 13.15 12.38
CA TYR A 184 -6.04 11.91 12.05
C TYR A 184 -6.87 11.33 13.22
N ALA A 185 -7.11 12.09 14.31
CA ALA A 185 -7.68 11.55 15.53
C ALA A 185 -9.04 10.87 15.31
N GLN A 186 -9.96 11.53 14.62
CA GLN A 186 -11.28 10.95 14.34
C GLN A 186 -11.21 9.76 13.37
N ALA A 187 -10.33 9.82 12.37
CA ALA A 187 -10.14 8.75 11.39
C ALA A 187 -9.55 7.50 12.07
N VAL A 188 -8.60 7.67 13.00
CA VAL A 188 -8.01 6.57 13.78
C VAL A 188 -9.06 5.91 14.67
N GLU A 189 -9.91 6.67 15.36
CA GLU A 189 -10.98 6.10 16.21
C GLU A 189 -12.04 5.36 15.37
N LYS A 190 -12.41 5.87 14.20
CA LYS A 190 -13.29 5.15 13.26
C LYS A 190 -12.67 3.83 12.80
N ALA A 191 -11.38 3.86 12.44
CA ALA A 191 -10.66 2.65 12.03
C ALA A 191 -10.53 1.66 13.19
N PHE A 192 -10.20 2.13 14.38
CA PHE A 192 -10.12 1.31 15.59
C PHE A 192 -11.46 0.59 15.87
N SER A 193 -12.57 1.30 15.87
CA SER A 193 -13.90 0.71 16.08
C SER A 193 -14.24 -0.33 15.00
N PHE A 194 -14.00 0.00 13.73
CA PHE A 194 -14.22 -0.90 12.60
C PHE A 194 -13.43 -2.21 12.71
N ILE A 195 -12.17 -2.12 13.15
CA ILE A 195 -11.29 -3.28 13.30
C ILE A 195 -11.74 -4.14 14.48
N ARG A 196 -12.06 -3.53 15.62
CA ARG A 196 -12.53 -4.23 16.84
C ARG A 196 -13.83 -5.02 16.63
N GLU A 197 -14.70 -4.56 15.74
CA GLU A 197 -15.92 -5.29 15.36
C GLU A 197 -15.64 -6.56 14.53
N ARG A 198 -14.48 -6.66 13.88
CA ARG A 198 -14.15 -7.70 12.89
C ARG A 198 -13.04 -8.64 13.32
N LEU A 199 -12.17 -8.18 14.18
CA LEU A 199 -11.02 -8.94 14.64
C LEU A 199 -11.05 -9.10 16.16
N PRO A 200 -10.76 -10.31 16.69
CA PRO A 200 -10.69 -10.59 18.13
C PRO A 200 -9.35 -10.06 18.70
N ILE A 201 -9.18 -8.75 18.75
CA ILE A 201 -7.98 -8.07 19.26
C ILE A 201 -8.30 -7.16 20.42
#